data_c2480039567909817d8140a48adf6022
#
_entry.id   c2480039567909817d8140a48adf6022
#
_cell.length_a   1.000
_cell.length_b   1.000
_cell.length_c   1.000
_cell.angle_alpha   90.00
_cell.angle_beta   90.00
_cell.angle_gamma   90.00
#
_symmetry.space_group_name_H-M   'P 1'
#
loop_
_entity.id
_entity.type
_entity.pdbx_description
1 polymer ?
#
loop_
_entity_poly.entity_id
_entity_poly.type
_entity_poly.pdbx_seq_one_letter_code
_entity_poly.pdbx_strand_id
1 'polypeptide(L)'
;ASLEVAPGVQLFDTPEFPEQWKATAGAARELLQILQGEKHFNWTYVSPSAFIEPGERTGKFRLGTDQLLINDRGESRISTQDFAVAVLDELESPTHQHVRFTVGY
;
A
#
# COMPACT_ATOMS: atom_id res chain seq x y z
N ALA A 1 -0.86 -2.22 5.90
CA ALA A 1 -1.65 -2.42 7.14
C ALA A 1 -2.50 -1.18 7.48
N SER A 2 -2.12 -0.01 6.99
CA SER A 2 -2.93 1.21 7.17
C SER A 2 -4.00 1.38 6.09
N LEU A 3 -4.08 0.47 5.12
CA LEU A 3 -5.15 0.49 4.11
C LEU A 3 -6.48 0.09 4.76
N GLU A 4 -7.56 0.68 4.26
CA GLU A 4 -8.89 0.47 4.83
C GLU A 4 -9.59 -0.73 4.21
N VAL A 5 -10.14 -1.59 5.07
CA VAL A 5 -10.96 -2.74 4.66
C VAL A 5 -12.44 -2.36 4.62
N ALA A 6 -12.80 -1.27 5.28
CA ALA A 6 -14.12 -0.64 5.26
C ALA A 6 -13.91 0.84 5.58
N PRO A 7 -14.86 1.73 5.30
CA PRO A 7 -14.68 3.16 5.59
C PRO A 7 -14.29 3.39 7.06
N GLY A 8 -13.12 3.98 7.27
CA GLY A 8 -12.58 4.29 8.59
C GLY A 8 -11.99 3.13 9.37
N VAL A 9 -11.94 1.92 8.79
CA VAL A 9 -11.39 0.73 9.46
C VAL A 9 -10.16 0.24 8.72
N GLN A 10 -8.99 0.42 9.32
CA GLN A 10 -7.73 -0.04 8.74
C GLN A 10 -7.49 -1.53 9.02
N LEU A 11 -6.84 -2.20 8.07
CA LEU A 11 -6.49 -3.61 8.21
C LEU A 11 -5.73 -3.88 9.52
N PHE A 12 -4.83 -2.98 9.91
CA PHE A 12 -4.06 -3.07 11.15
C PHE A 12 -4.95 -3.26 12.39
N ASP A 13 -6.10 -2.62 12.41
CA ASP A 13 -6.99 -2.59 13.57
C ASP A 13 -8.04 -3.72 13.57
N THR A 14 -7.96 -4.64 12.60
CA THR A 14 -8.87 -5.78 12.57
C THR A 14 -8.40 -6.90 13.52
N PRO A 15 -9.33 -7.71 14.06
CA PRO A 15 -8.95 -8.81 14.94
C PRO A 15 -8.08 -9.88 14.29
N GLU A 16 -8.18 -10.03 12.98
CA GLU A 16 -7.44 -11.02 12.19
C GLU A 16 -6.00 -10.61 11.89
N PHE A 17 -5.62 -9.34 12.14
CA PHE A 17 -4.28 -8.89 11.84
C PHE A 17 -3.26 -9.59 12.74
N PRO A 18 -2.24 -10.27 12.17
CA PRO A 18 -1.28 -11.04 12.97
C PRO A 18 -0.52 -10.17 13.95
N GLU A 19 -0.49 -10.60 15.21
CA GLU A 19 0.18 -9.88 16.29
C GLU A 19 1.67 -9.68 16.01
N GLN A 20 2.30 -10.67 15.40
CA GLN A 20 3.73 -10.63 15.09
C GLN A 20 4.11 -9.55 14.07
N TRP A 21 3.16 -9.03 13.32
CA TRP A 21 3.41 -7.98 12.31
C TRP A 21 3.14 -6.58 12.85
N LYS A 22 2.57 -6.45 14.04
CA LYS A 22 2.11 -5.15 14.54
C LYS A 22 3.22 -4.15 14.78
N ALA A 23 4.39 -4.59 15.24
CA ALA A 23 5.50 -3.69 15.49
C ALA A 23 5.96 -2.99 14.21
N THR A 24 6.21 -3.77 13.14
CA THR A 24 6.66 -3.24 11.85
C THR A 24 5.55 -2.44 11.17
N ALA A 25 4.34 -2.98 11.15
CA ALA A 25 3.22 -2.31 10.50
C ALA A 25 2.83 -1.02 11.23
N GLY A 26 2.93 -1.00 12.57
CA GLY A 26 2.68 0.19 13.36
C GLY A 26 3.69 1.29 13.09
N ALA A 27 4.97 0.94 12.96
CA ALA A 27 6.02 1.90 12.61
C ALA A 27 5.79 2.48 11.22
N ALA A 28 5.39 1.66 10.26
CA ALA A 28 5.08 2.13 8.91
C ALA A 28 3.86 3.06 8.91
N ARG A 29 2.84 2.77 9.71
CA ARG A 29 1.66 3.62 9.85
C ARG A 29 2.04 4.98 10.45
N GLU A 30 2.90 5.00 11.46
CA GLU A 30 3.39 6.24 12.05
C GLU A 30 4.14 7.09 11.04
N LEU A 31 5.00 6.47 10.22
CA LEU A 31 5.72 7.19 9.17
C LEU A 31 4.75 7.87 8.22
N LEU A 32 3.71 7.17 7.78
CA LEU A 32 2.71 7.78 6.90
C LEU A 32 2.04 8.97 7.57
N GLN A 33 1.68 8.86 8.85
CA GLN A 33 1.07 9.96 9.59
C GLN A 33 2.00 11.18 9.66
N ILE A 34 3.29 10.95 9.87
CA ILE A 34 4.29 12.03 9.89
C ILE A 34 4.38 12.68 8.51
N LEU A 35 4.44 11.89 7.45
CA LEU A 35 4.53 12.40 6.08
C LEU A 35 3.30 13.21 5.69
N GLN A 36 2.13 12.82 6.14
CA GLN A 36 0.89 13.54 5.84
C GLN A 36 0.90 14.97 6.39
N GLY A 37 1.71 15.24 7.41
CA GLY A 37 1.93 16.60 7.94
C GLY A 37 3.13 17.31 7.33
N GLU A 38 3.91 16.66 6.46
CA GLU A 38 5.13 17.22 5.90
C GLU A 38 4.85 18.15 4.72
N LYS A 39 5.44 19.35 4.72
CA LYS A 39 5.21 20.36 3.68
C LYS A 39 6.50 20.88 3.04
N HIS A 40 7.66 20.44 3.51
CA HIS A 40 8.95 21.00 3.09
C HIS A 40 9.63 20.24 1.95
N PHE A 41 9.19 19.00 1.66
CA PHE A 41 9.72 18.23 0.55
C PHE A 41 8.60 17.39 -0.08
N ASN A 42 8.82 16.98 -1.32
CA ASN A 42 7.89 16.09 -2.01
C ASN A 42 8.09 14.67 -1.53
N TRP A 43 6.99 13.98 -1.26
CA TRP A 43 7.00 12.58 -0.85
C TRP A 43 5.87 11.83 -1.52
N THR A 44 6.06 10.53 -1.64
CA THR A 44 5.04 9.58 -2.08
C THR A 44 5.17 8.34 -1.24
N TYR A 45 4.07 7.82 -0.79
CA TYR A 45 4.04 6.62 0.03
C TYR A 45 3.30 5.52 -0.70
N VAL A 46 3.99 4.41 -1.00
CA VAL A 46 3.38 3.29 -1.71
C VAL A 46 3.09 2.18 -0.72
N SER A 47 1.81 1.85 -0.56
CA SER A 47 1.39 0.75 0.31
C SER A 47 1.09 -0.47 -0.57
N PRO A 48 1.76 -1.59 -0.35
CA PRO A 48 1.43 -2.80 -1.10
C PRO A 48 0.08 -3.37 -0.66
N SER A 49 -0.46 -4.27 -1.46
CA SER A 49 -1.58 -5.12 -1.07
C SER A 49 -1.23 -5.89 0.21
N ALA A 50 -2.23 -6.50 0.87
CA ALA A 50 -2.02 -7.22 2.12
C ALA A 50 -0.97 -8.32 2.00
N PHE A 51 -0.93 -9.00 0.86
CA PHE A 51 0.08 -10.02 0.55
C PHE A 51 0.96 -9.54 -0.59
N ILE A 52 2.25 -9.41 -0.30
CA ILE A 52 3.28 -9.09 -1.30
C ILE A 52 4.32 -10.20 -1.24
N GLU A 53 4.56 -10.88 -2.36
CA GLU A 53 5.49 -12.00 -2.42
C GLU A 53 6.04 -12.14 -3.83
N PRO A 54 7.19 -12.81 -4.02
CA PRO A 54 7.72 -13.04 -5.35
C PRO A 54 6.72 -13.79 -6.24
N GLY A 55 6.58 -13.34 -7.47
CA GLY A 55 5.65 -13.92 -8.43
C GLY A 55 6.02 -13.50 -9.83
N GLU A 56 5.04 -13.14 -10.65
CA GLU A 56 5.26 -12.77 -12.03
C GLU A 56 5.25 -11.26 -12.22
N ARG A 57 6.03 -10.79 -13.18
CA ARG A 57 5.94 -9.41 -13.69
C ARG A 57 4.89 -9.39 -14.79
N THR A 58 3.66 -9.09 -14.42
CA THR A 58 2.56 -9.07 -15.38
C THR A 58 2.41 -7.73 -16.09
N GLY A 59 2.80 -6.65 -15.43
CA GLY A 59 2.56 -5.28 -15.90
C GLY A 59 1.10 -4.88 -15.86
N LYS A 60 0.23 -5.71 -15.31
CA LYS A 60 -1.22 -5.50 -15.26
C LYS A 60 -1.70 -5.53 -13.82
N PHE A 61 -2.01 -4.36 -13.28
CA PHE A 61 -2.47 -4.22 -11.91
C PHE A 61 -3.30 -2.94 -11.80
N ARG A 62 -4.00 -2.80 -10.67
CA ARG A 62 -4.79 -1.61 -10.38
C ARG A 62 -4.05 -0.72 -9.39
N LEU A 63 -4.32 0.57 -9.48
CA LEU A 63 -3.88 1.54 -8.47
C LEU A 63 -5.09 1.98 -7.65
N GLY A 64 -4.88 2.23 -6.38
CA GLY A 64 -5.90 2.74 -5.48
C GLY A 64 -5.32 3.78 -4.55
N THR A 65 -6.13 4.29 -3.64
CA THR A 65 -5.72 5.33 -2.70
C THR A 65 -5.61 4.77 -1.28
N ASP A 66 -6.65 4.87 -0.49
CA ASP A 66 -6.61 4.49 0.93
C ASP A 66 -7.25 3.14 1.22
N GLN A 67 -8.00 2.59 0.28
CA GLN A 67 -8.70 1.33 0.46
C GLN A 67 -7.91 0.14 -0.03
N LEU A 68 -7.99 -0.95 0.71
CA LEU A 68 -7.37 -2.20 0.30
C LEU A 68 -8.01 -2.69 -0.99
N LEU A 69 -7.18 -2.99 -2.00
CA LEU A 69 -7.67 -3.56 -3.25
C LEU A 69 -7.84 -5.07 -3.10
N ILE A 70 -8.99 -5.56 -3.52
CA ILE A 70 -9.36 -6.97 -3.39
C ILE A 70 -9.74 -7.49 -4.76
N ASN A 71 -9.24 -8.69 -5.11
CA ASN A 71 -9.55 -9.32 -6.39
C ASN A 71 -10.88 -10.11 -6.32
N ASP A 72 -11.25 -10.76 -7.41
CA ASP A 72 -12.50 -11.53 -7.51
C ASP A 72 -12.59 -12.70 -6.54
N ARG A 73 -11.45 -13.14 -5.99
CA ARG A 73 -11.39 -14.23 -5.01
C ARG A 73 -11.39 -13.73 -3.57
N GLY A 74 -11.56 -12.43 -3.35
CA GLY A 74 -11.51 -11.84 -2.02
C GLY A 74 -10.10 -11.70 -1.47
N GLU A 75 -9.07 -11.76 -2.33
CA GLU A 75 -7.68 -11.68 -1.92
C GLU A 75 -7.08 -10.31 -2.27
N SER A 76 -6.19 -9.81 -1.40
CA SER A 76 -5.43 -8.59 -1.64
C SER A 76 -3.97 -8.99 -1.88
N ARG A 77 -3.55 -8.97 -3.14
CA ARG A 77 -2.24 -9.50 -3.56
C ARG A 77 -1.56 -8.62 -4.59
N ILE A 78 -0.24 -8.61 -4.55
CA ILE A 78 0.63 -8.04 -5.57
C ILE A 78 1.96 -8.82 -5.56
N SER A 79 2.54 -9.06 -6.73
CA SER A 79 3.89 -9.64 -6.78
C SER A 79 4.92 -8.55 -6.48
N THR A 80 6.07 -8.92 -5.91
CA THR A 80 7.17 -7.97 -5.71
C THR A 80 7.60 -7.36 -7.04
N GLN A 81 7.52 -8.12 -8.13
CA GLN A 81 7.88 -7.66 -9.47
C GLN A 81 6.93 -6.56 -9.95
N ASP A 82 5.62 -6.75 -9.82
CA ASP A 82 4.64 -5.71 -10.21
C ASP A 82 4.68 -4.51 -9.25
N PHE A 83 4.93 -4.75 -7.97
CA PHE A 83 5.15 -3.65 -7.03
C PHE A 83 6.31 -2.77 -7.48
N ALA A 84 7.42 -3.39 -7.90
CA ALA A 84 8.57 -2.66 -8.42
C ALA A 84 8.22 -1.88 -9.68
N VAL A 85 7.41 -2.43 -10.58
CA VAL A 85 6.94 -1.71 -11.77
C VAL A 85 6.17 -0.45 -11.37
N ALA A 86 5.26 -0.58 -10.40
CA ALA A 86 4.48 0.57 -9.92
C ALA A 86 5.37 1.67 -9.32
N VAL A 87 6.39 1.28 -8.55
CA VAL A 87 7.35 2.23 -7.97
C VAL A 87 8.15 2.93 -9.06
N LEU A 88 8.65 2.19 -10.04
CA LEU A 88 9.42 2.75 -11.15
C LEU A 88 8.56 3.69 -12.01
N ASP A 89 7.31 3.31 -12.29
CA ASP A 89 6.38 4.16 -13.04
C ASP A 89 6.17 5.49 -12.32
N GLU A 90 6.03 5.47 -11.00
CA GLU A 90 5.84 6.69 -10.21
C GLU A 90 7.10 7.56 -10.21
N LEU A 91 8.28 6.94 -10.16
CA LEU A 91 9.55 7.68 -10.24
C LEU A 91 9.74 8.36 -11.59
N GLU A 92 9.34 7.68 -12.68
CA GLU A 92 9.46 8.23 -14.05
C GLU A 92 8.40 9.30 -14.33
N SER A 93 7.19 9.13 -13.82
CA SER A 93 6.06 10.04 -14.07
C SER A 93 5.29 10.26 -12.76
N PRO A 94 5.79 11.15 -11.88
CA PRO A 94 5.16 11.38 -10.57
C PRO A 94 3.74 11.92 -10.70
N THR A 95 2.77 11.14 -10.21
CA THR A 95 1.35 11.52 -10.19
C THR A 95 0.74 11.47 -8.80
N HIS A 96 1.50 10.98 -7.80
CA HIS A 96 1.00 10.80 -6.43
C HIS A 96 1.89 11.54 -5.43
N GLN A 97 2.11 12.84 -5.65
CA GLN A 97 2.90 13.65 -4.73
C GLN A 97 2.10 14.04 -3.50
N HIS A 98 2.70 13.92 -2.32
CA HIS A 98 2.13 14.25 -1.01
C HIS A 98 0.90 13.38 -0.67
N VAL A 99 0.86 12.16 -1.19
CA VAL A 99 -0.22 11.22 -0.91
C VAL A 99 0.32 9.79 -0.81
N ARG A 100 -0.47 8.94 -0.19
CA ARG A 100 -0.29 7.49 -0.24
C ARG A 100 -1.11 6.94 -1.38
N PHE A 101 -0.57 5.95 -2.09
CA PHE A 101 -1.36 5.15 -3.02
C PHE A 101 -1.06 3.67 -2.81
N THR A 102 -1.89 2.81 -3.36
CA THR A 102 -1.71 1.37 -3.29
C THR A 102 -1.78 0.73 -4.65
N VAL A 103 -1.33 -0.51 -4.73
CA VAL A 103 -1.28 -1.29 -5.97
C VAL A 103 -1.69 -2.72 -5.67
N GLY A 104 -2.50 -3.32 -6.55
CA GLY A 104 -2.97 -4.68 -6.36
C GLY A 104 -3.64 -5.25 -7.61
N TYR A 105 -3.93 -6.51 -7.54
CA TYR A 105 -4.61 -7.23 -8.62
C TYR A 105 -6.11 -7.11 -8.55
#